data_e9f50b74fd169ad3dfe33afbc86332c4
#
_entry.id   e9f50b74fd169ad3dfe33afbc86332c4
#
_cell.length_a   1.000
_cell.length_b   1.000
_cell.length_c   1.000
_cell.angle_alpha   90.00
_cell.angle_beta   90.00
_cell.angle_gamma   90.00
#
_symmetry.space_group_name_H-M   'P 1'
#
loop_
_entity.id
_entity.type
_entity.pdbx_description
1 polymer ?
#
loop_
_entity_poly.entity_id
_entity_poly.type
_entity_poly.pdbx_seq_one_letter_code
_entity_poly.pdbx_strand_id
1 'polypeptide(L)'
;MVSAAHAQTYPVKPVRLIVPFPAGGATDLFARSLSQKLGDKLGQPVVVDNKPGAGGTLGSDLAAKAVADGYTLLLSTTSTHSIGPNLNPKIPYDAMRDFTPIGQVGNAPSIMLVPNSSPARTVQEWIALARQNPGRLNYASSGNGTIVQLTAELFKSQANLFVVHIPYKGTALAIPDLVSGKVDVLFDSLPT
;
A
#
# COMPACT_ATOMS: atom_id res chain seq x y z
N MET A 1 27.08 7.19 46.71
CA MET A 1 26.69 5.97 45.99
C MET A 1 26.12 6.42 44.64
N VAL A 2 26.79 6.08 43.54
CA VAL A 2 26.28 6.36 42.20
C VAL A 2 25.30 5.22 41.87
N SER A 3 24.01 5.53 41.77
CA SER A 3 23.01 4.58 41.33
C SER A 3 23.30 4.27 39.86
N ALA A 4 23.68 3.04 39.54
CA ALA A 4 23.83 2.60 38.17
C ALA A 4 22.44 2.60 37.52
N ALA A 5 22.19 3.52 36.60
CA ALA A 5 20.99 3.50 35.76
C ALA A 5 21.09 2.26 34.85
N HIS A 6 20.37 1.20 35.19
CA HIS A 6 20.22 0.07 34.28
C HIS A 6 19.35 0.54 33.11
N ALA A 7 19.92 0.61 31.91
CA ALA A 7 19.14 0.78 30.70
C ALA A 7 18.14 -0.38 30.60
N GLN A 8 16.85 -0.07 30.51
CA GLN A 8 15.84 -1.09 30.30
C GLN A 8 16.13 -1.77 28.97
N THR A 9 16.16 -3.11 28.99
CA THR A 9 16.23 -3.89 27.73
C THR A 9 15.01 -3.59 26.87
N TYR A 10 15.24 -3.20 25.63
CA TYR A 10 14.18 -2.97 24.64
C TYR A 10 14.23 -4.08 23.59
N PRO A 11 13.07 -4.62 23.14
CA PRO A 11 11.72 -4.45 23.69
C PRO A 11 11.42 -5.43 24.83
N VAL A 12 10.57 -5.02 25.80
CA VAL A 12 10.08 -5.87 26.91
C VAL A 12 8.61 -6.29 26.75
N LYS A 13 7.95 -5.82 25.70
CA LYS A 13 6.56 -6.11 25.35
C LYS A 13 6.42 -6.21 23.82
N PRO A 14 5.33 -6.79 23.30
CA PRO A 14 5.11 -6.85 21.86
C PRO A 14 5.16 -5.48 21.16
N VAL A 15 5.73 -5.47 19.95
CA VAL A 15 5.80 -4.30 19.07
C VAL A 15 4.66 -4.37 18.09
N ARG A 16 3.91 -3.27 17.92
CA ARG A 16 2.81 -3.15 16.96
C ARG A 16 3.34 -2.63 15.63
N LEU A 17 3.06 -3.33 14.52
CA LEU A 17 3.37 -2.88 13.16
C LEU A 17 2.07 -2.52 12.45
N ILE A 18 1.79 -1.21 12.32
CA ILE A 18 0.64 -0.71 11.58
C ILE A 18 0.90 -0.86 10.08
N VAL A 19 -0.08 -1.47 9.40
CA VAL A 19 -0.12 -1.60 7.94
C VAL A 19 -1.32 -0.82 7.42
N PRO A 20 -1.14 0.25 6.61
CA PRO A 20 -2.21 1.16 6.23
C PRO A 20 -3.09 0.63 5.08
N PHE A 21 -3.03 -0.67 4.80
CA PHE A 21 -3.79 -1.36 3.74
C PHE A 21 -4.39 -2.66 4.26
N PRO A 22 -5.40 -3.24 3.55
CA PRO A 22 -6.04 -4.48 3.96
C PRO A 22 -5.06 -5.65 4.03
N ALA A 23 -5.42 -6.64 4.84
CA ALA A 23 -4.75 -7.94 4.85
C ALA A 23 -4.82 -8.61 3.48
N GLY A 24 -3.77 -9.37 3.13
CA GLY A 24 -3.67 -10.13 1.88
C GLY A 24 -3.14 -9.34 0.68
N GLY A 25 -2.94 -8.01 0.78
CA GLY A 25 -2.26 -7.23 -0.24
C GLY A 25 -0.73 -7.26 -0.10
N ALA A 26 -0.01 -6.76 -1.12
CA ALA A 26 1.45 -6.77 -1.15
C ALA A 26 2.07 -6.18 0.13
N THR A 27 1.57 -5.04 0.60
CA THR A 27 2.07 -4.39 1.82
C THR A 27 1.91 -5.28 3.06
N ASP A 28 0.80 -6.01 3.16
CA ASP A 28 0.56 -6.94 4.28
C ASP A 28 1.49 -8.15 4.23
N LEU A 29 1.75 -8.69 3.04
CA LEU A 29 2.69 -9.81 2.85
C LEU A 29 4.12 -9.41 3.26
N PHE A 30 4.57 -8.22 2.85
CA PHE A 30 5.86 -7.67 3.31
C PHE A 30 5.88 -7.49 4.84
N ALA A 31 4.81 -6.93 5.42
CA ALA A 31 4.71 -6.73 6.86
C ALA A 31 4.80 -8.04 7.64
N ARG A 32 4.09 -9.09 7.21
CA ARG A 32 4.11 -10.41 7.87
C ARG A 32 5.47 -11.08 7.77
N SER A 33 6.10 -11.04 6.60
CA SER A 33 7.46 -11.57 6.41
C SER A 33 8.49 -10.84 7.28
N LEU A 34 8.37 -9.51 7.36
CA LEU A 34 9.23 -8.67 8.19
C LEU A 34 8.98 -8.90 9.68
N SER A 35 7.71 -8.95 10.11
CA SER A 35 7.32 -9.08 11.52
C SER A 35 7.83 -10.37 12.14
N GLN A 36 7.82 -11.48 11.39
CA GLN A 36 8.39 -12.74 11.85
C GLN A 36 9.89 -12.61 12.14
N LYS A 37 10.65 -12.12 11.15
CA LYS A 37 12.11 -11.97 11.27
C LYS A 37 12.52 -10.96 12.32
N LEU A 38 11.76 -9.87 12.47
CA LEU A 38 12.00 -8.88 13.52
C LEU A 38 11.69 -9.47 14.90
N GLY A 39 10.59 -10.20 15.04
CA GLY A 39 10.22 -10.87 16.29
C GLY A 39 11.31 -11.81 16.78
N ASP A 40 11.86 -12.64 15.89
CA ASP A 40 12.96 -13.55 16.20
C ASP A 40 14.22 -12.83 16.69
N LYS A 41 14.52 -11.67 16.06
CA LYS A 41 15.70 -10.88 16.43
C LYS A 41 15.52 -10.04 17.69
N LEU A 42 14.31 -9.52 17.91
CA LEU A 42 13.99 -8.67 19.05
C LEU A 42 13.64 -9.47 20.32
N GLY A 43 13.37 -10.77 20.20
CA GLY A 43 12.91 -11.59 21.31
C GLY A 43 11.50 -11.27 21.81
N GLN A 44 10.74 -10.46 21.06
CA GLN A 44 9.36 -10.08 21.35
C GLN A 44 8.52 -10.14 20.09
N PRO A 45 7.23 -10.53 20.18
CA PRO A 45 6.36 -10.56 19.01
C PRO A 45 6.23 -9.18 18.33
N VAL A 46 6.28 -9.18 16.99
CA VAL A 46 5.89 -8.01 16.19
C VAL A 46 4.53 -8.30 15.59
N VAL A 47 3.50 -7.57 16.03
CA VAL A 47 2.09 -7.84 15.70
C VAL A 47 1.67 -6.93 14.56
N VAL A 48 1.28 -7.51 13.42
CA VAL A 48 0.73 -6.78 12.26
C VAL A 48 -0.70 -6.35 12.56
N ASP A 49 -0.97 -5.05 12.41
CA ASP A 49 -2.28 -4.43 12.62
C ASP A 49 -2.71 -3.65 11.36
N ASN A 50 -3.60 -4.23 10.56
CA ASN A 50 -4.08 -3.62 9.34
C ASN A 50 -5.10 -2.51 9.63
N LYS A 51 -4.81 -1.28 9.19
CA LYS A 51 -5.67 -0.08 9.33
C LYS A 51 -5.91 0.57 7.97
N PRO A 52 -6.72 -0.06 7.11
CA PRO A 52 -6.98 0.45 5.76
C PRO A 52 -7.90 1.66 5.76
N GLY A 53 -7.80 2.47 4.72
CA GLY A 53 -8.72 3.58 4.46
C GLY A 53 -8.04 4.82 3.91
N ALA A 54 -8.76 5.57 3.07
CA ALA A 54 -8.32 6.83 2.47
C ALA A 54 -6.91 6.75 1.82
N GLY A 55 -6.67 5.71 0.99
CA GLY A 55 -5.36 5.53 0.34
C GLY A 55 -4.20 5.27 1.30
N GLY A 56 -4.48 4.79 2.52
CA GLY A 56 -3.49 4.55 3.57
C GLY A 56 -3.35 5.68 4.58
N THR A 57 -4.02 6.81 4.37
CA THR A 57 -3.97 7.98 5.27
C THR A 57 -4.43 7.64 6.68
N LEU A 58 -5.49 6.83 6.82
CA LEU A 58 -6.04 6.48 8.14
C LEU A 58 -5.00 5.74 9.01
N GLY A 59 -4.36 4.71 8.47
CA GLY A 59 -3.35 3.94 9.21
C GLY A 59 -2.10 4.78 9.52
N SER A 60 -1.69 5.64 8.58
CA SER A 60 -0.55 6.54 8.79
C SER A 60 -0.83 7.58 9.88
N ASP A 61 -2.04 8.17 9.91
CA ASP A 61 -2.46 9.11 10.95
C ASP A 61 -2.48 8.46 12.35
N LEU A 62 -2.97 7.22 12.44
CA LEU A 62 -2.94 6.46 13.69
C LEU A 62 -1.51 6.22 14.19
N ALA A 63 -0.57 5.95 13.27
CA ALA A 63 0.83 5.79 13.65
C ALA A 63 1.48 7.11 14.07
N ALA A 64 1.20 8.20 13.35
CA ALA A 64 1.70 9.54 13.68
C ALA A 64 1.28 10.00 15.08
N LYS A 65 0.07 9.62 15.50
CA LYS A 65 -0.50 9.97 16.82
C LYS A 65 -0.18 8.96 17.94
N ALA A 66 0.52 7.89 17.62
CA ALA A 66 0.94 6.91 18.63
C ALA A 66 2.04 7.48 19.54
N VAL A 67 2.15 6.92 20.74
CA VAL A 67 3.24 7.28 21.64
C VAL A 67 4.59 6.92 20.99
N ALA A 68 5.54 7.86 21.01
CA ALA A 68 6.87 7.70 20.41
C ALA A 68 7.81 6.94 21.34
N ASP A 69 7.40 5.73 21.78
CA ASP A 69 8.15 4.86 22.70
C ASP A 69 8.87 3.70 22.00
N GLY A 70 8.82 3.67 20.66
CA GLY A 70 9.40 2.61 19.84
C GLY A 70 8.53 1.35 19.71
N TYR A 71 7.36 1.26 20.37
CA TYR A 71 6.48 0.08 20.31
C TYR A 71 5.41 0.16 19.25
N THR A 72 5.31 1.28 18.51
CA THR A 72 4.44 1.39 17.33
C THR A 72 5.30 1.71 16.11
N LEU A 73 5.29 0.81 15.14
CA LEU A 73 5.93 0.96 13.85
C LEU A 73 4.87 1.14 12.76
N LEU A 74 5.26 1.81 11.68
CA LEU A 74 4.44 1.94 10.48
C LEU A 74 5.19 1.34 9.29
N LEU A 75 4.54 0.46 8.53
CA LEU A 75 5.01 0.10 7.20
C LEU A 75 4.46 1.13 6.20
N SER A 76 5.20 2.19 5.99
CA SER A 76 4.84 3.25 5.05
C SER A 76 5.05 2.83 3.59
N THR A 77 4.41 3.54 2.68
CA THR A 77 4.54 3.35 1.24
C THR A 77 4.70 4.70 0.53
N THR A 78 5.11 4.67 -0.74
CA THR A 78 5.12 5.85 -1.61
C THR A 78 3.76 6.58 -1.62
N SER A 79 2.65 5.81 -1.58
CA SER A 79 1.30 6.40 -1.52
C SER A 79 1.09 7.27 -0.29
N THR A 80 1.54 6.83 0.89
CA THR A 80 1.28 7.50 2.17
C THR A 80 2.27 8.61 2.50
N HIS A 81 3.54 8.49 2.10
CA HIS A 81 4.60 9.41 2.51
C HIS A 81 5.16 10.28 1.40
N SER A 82 4.80 10.01 0.13
CA SER A 82 5.22 10.85 -1.00
C SER A 82 4.00 11.40 -1.76
N ILE A 83 3.12 10.54 -2.26
CA ILE A 83 2.01 10.95 -3.13
C ILE A 83 0.92 11.67 -2.32
N GLY A 84 0.42 11.05 -1.26
CA GLY A 84 -0.68 11.58 -0.45
C GLY A 84 -0.44 12.99 0.06
N PRO A 85 0.71 13.29 0.71
CA PRO A 85 1.03 14.64 1.18
C PRO A 85 1.08 15.71 0.09
N ASN A 86 1.46 15.33 -1.15
CA ASN A 86 1.52 16.26 -2.28
C ASN A 86 0.18 16.44 -3.00
N LEU A 87 -0.73 15.45 -2.92
CA LEU A 87 -2.04 15.54 -3.57
C LEU A 87 -3.14 16.06 -2.64
N ASN A 88 -3.03 15.83 -1.33
CA ASN A 88 -4.04 16.21 -0.38
C ASN A 88 -3.47 17.15 0.70
N PRO A 89 -3.68 18.46 0.56
CA PRO A 89 -3.19 19.44 1.54
C PRO A 89 -3.86 19.33 2.92
N LYS A 90 -4.92 18.52 3.04
CA LYS A 90 -5.65 18.29 4.31
C LYS A 90 -5.26 16.95 4.95
N ILE A 91 -4.15 16.34 4.55
CA ILE A 91 -3.67 15.11 5.19
C ILE A 91 -3.34 15.40 6.67
N PRO A 92 -3.77 14.54 7.62
CA PRO A 92 -3.71 14.88 9.05
C PRO A 92 -2.37 14.59 9.72
N TYR A 93 -1.30 14.38 8.95
CA TYR A 93 0.06 14.14 9.44
C TYR A 93 1.10 14.80 8.51
N ASP A 94 2.28 15.08 9.07
CA ASP A 94 3.46 15.48 8.31
C ASP A 94 4.37 14.26 8.11
N ALA A 95 4.52 13.83 6.85
CA ALA A 95 5.30 12.64 6.49
C ALA A 95 6.80 12.74 6.86
N MET A 96 7.33 13.95 7.06
CA MET A 96 8.74 14.19 7.39
C MET A 96 8.98 14.43 8.88
N ARG A 97 7.99 14.98 9.59
CA ARG A 97 8.16 15.43 10.99
C ARG A 97 7.57 14.46 12.01
N ASP A 98 6.47 13.79 11.65
CA ASP A 98 5.73 12.95 12.59
C ASP A 98 6.27 11.51 12.65
N PHE A 99 7.29 11.19 11.85
CA PHE A 99 7.86 9.84 11.77
C PHE A 99 9.38 9.87 11.82
N THR A 100 9.95 8.90 12.50
CA THR A 100 11.39 8.64 12.45
C THR A 100 11.65 7.50 11.48
N PRO A 101 12.31 7.73 10.32
CA PRO A 101 12.58 6.68 9.35
C PRO A 101 13.60 5.68 9.92
N ILE A 102 13.29 4.38 9.78
CA ILE A 102 14.17 3.29 10.24
C ILE A 102 14.95 2.72 9.05
N GLY A 103 14.28 2.42 7.96
CA GLY A 103 14.92 1.87 6.77
C GLY A 103 13.92 1.45 5.71
N GLN A 104 14.43 1.20 4.51
CA GLN A 104 13.65 0.70 3.39
C GLN A 104 13.56 -0.84 3.47
N VAL A 105 12.34 -1.37 3.44
CA VAL A 105 12.08 -2.82 3.48
C VAL A 105 12.33 -3.46 2.12
N GLY A 106 11.93 -2.78 1.04
CA GLY A 106 12.11 -3.29 -0.32
C GLY A 106 11.39 -2.44 -1.36
N ASN A 107 11.56 -2.84 -2.61
CA ASN A 107 10.81 -2.35 -3.75
C ASN A 107 10.04 -3.50 -4.39
N ALA A 108 8.80 -3.24 -4.81
CA ALA A 108 8.01 -4.18 -5.57
C ALA A 108 7.70 -3.58 -6.94
N PRO A 109 8.03 -4.27 -8.04
CA PRO A 109 7.66 -3.79 -9.37
C PRO A 109 6.15 -3.88 -9.56
N SER A 110 5.57 -2.89 -10.26
CA SER A 110 4.19 -2.94 -10.67
C SER A 110 4.04 -3.77 -11.94
N ILE A 111 2.98 -4.57 -12.00
CA ILE A 111 2.57 -5.34 -13.17
C ILE A 111 1.16 -4.97 -13.57
N MET A 112 0.85 -5.15 -14.84
CA MET A 112 -0.51 -5.01 -15.38
C MET A 112 -1.21 -6.37 -15.35
N LEU A 113 -2.33 -6.42 -14.67
CA LEU A 113 -3.18 -7.62 -14.50
C LEU A 113 -4.49 -7.43 -15.23
N VAL A 114 -4.90 -8.44 -15.97
CA VAL A 114 -6.21 -8.50 -16.65
C VAL A 114 -6.90 -9.82 -16.30
N PRO A 115 -8.25 -9.89 -16.34
CA PRO A 115 -8.95 -11.14 -16.09
C PRO A 115 -8.64 -12.17 -17.18
N ASN A 116 -8.74 -13.46 -16.85
CA ASN A 116 -8.55 -14.54 -17.84
C ASN A 116 -9.57 -14.48 -18.98
N SER A 117 -10.72 -13.88 -18.76
CA SER A 117 -11.77 -13.63 -19.78
C SER A 117 -11.41 -12.51 -20.75
N SER A 118 -10.39 -11.71 -20.48
CA SER A 118 -9.93 -10.67 -21.40
C SER A 118 -9.52 -11.27 -22.76
N PRO A 119 -9.95 -10.70 -23.87
CA PRO A 119 -9.48 -11.13 -25.20
C PRO A 119 -8.03 -10.69 -25.46
N ALA A 120 -7.54 -9.67 -24.76
CA ALA A 120 -6.18 -9.16 -24.89
C ALA A 120 -5.17 -10.03 -24.11
N ARG A 121 -4.05 -10.39 -24.73
CA ARG A 121 -2.95 -11.18 -24.16
C ARG A 121 -1.65 -10.39 -24.05
N THR A 122 -1.60 -9.22 -24.69
CA THR A 122 -0.46 -8.29 -24.65
C THR A 122 -0.95 -6.89 -24.29
N VAL A 123 -0.02 -6.04 -23.83
CA VAL A 123 -0.32 -4.62 -23.53
C VAL A 123 -0.83 -3.91 -24.78
N GLN A 124 -0.28 -4.18 -25.96
CA GLN A 124 -0.68 -3.58 -27.23
C GLN A 124 -2.11 -3.96 -27.61
N GLU A 125 -2.49 -5.24 -27.46
CA GLU A 125 -3.85 -5.71 -27.69
C GLU A 125 -4.84 -5.07 -26.71
N TRP A 126 -4.46 -4.91 -25.43
CA TRP A 126 -5.31 -4.25 -24.45
C TRP A 126 -5.49 -2.76 -24.78
N ILE A 127 -4.44 -2.06 -25.21
CA ILE A 127 -4.53 -0.67 -25.69
C ILE A 127 -5.49 -0.56 -26.88
N ALA A 128 -5.38 -1.48 -27.86
CA ALA A 128 -6.27 -1.50 -29.00
C ALA A 128 -7.73 -1.73 -28.58
N LEU A 129 -7.97 -2.67 -27.67
CA LEU A 129 -9.30 -2.96 -27.11
C LEU A 129 -9.88 -1.72 -26.40
N ALA A 130 -9.08 -1.04 -25.58
CA ALA A 130 -9.52 0.14 -24.84
C ALA A 130 -9.84 1.33 -25.78
N ARG A 131 -9.07 1.50 -26.85
CA ARG A 131 -9.34 2.53 -27.88
C ARG A 131 -10.62 2.28 -28.67
N GLN A 132 -10.96 1.01 -28.91
CA GLN A 132 -12.23 0.63 -29.58
C GLN A 132 -13.44 0.78 -28.64
N ASN A 133 -13.23 0.85 -27.33
CA ASN A 133 -14.29 0.88 -26.32
C ASN A 133 -14.10 2.05 -25.33
N PRO A 134 -14.05 3.31 -25.78
CA PRO A 134 -13.77 4.45 -24.91
C PRO A 134 -14.83 4.57 -23.80
N GLY A 135 -14.38 4.64 -22.54
CA GLY A 135 -15.23 4.77 -21.35
C GLY A 135 -16.06 3.53 -20.99
N ARG A 136 -15.87 2.41 -21.68
CA ARG A 136 -16.56 1.15 -21.37
C ARG A 136 -15.75 0.21 -20.50
N LEU A 137 -14.42 0.28 -20.60
CA LEU A 137 -13.51 -0.46 -19.73
C LEU A 137 -13.23 0.31 -18.45
N ASN A 138 -12.90 -0.43 -17.40
CA ASN A 138 -12.59 0.13 -16.11
C ASN A 138 -11.24 -0.39 -15.57
N TYR A 139 -10.68 0.36 -14.62
CA TYR A 139 -9.51 -0.08 -13.85
C TYR A 139 -9.73 0.07 -12.36
N ALA A 140 -9.22 -0.89 -11.58
CA ALA A 140 -9.23 -0.81 -10.13
C ALA A 140 -7.98 -0.11 -9.59
N SER A 141 -8.10 0.48 -8.40
CA SER A 141 -6.96 0.97 -7.63
C SER A 141 -7.11 0.65 -6.14
N SER A 142 -6.03 0.84 -5.38
CA SER A 142 -6.04 0.74 -3.91
C SER A 142 -6.63 1.98 -3.22
N GLY A 143 -7.23 2.88 -3.99
CA GLY A 143 -7.88 4.12 -3.54
C GLY A 143 -7.33 5.35 -4.24
N ASN A 144 -8.03 6.48 -4.05
CA ASN A 144 -7.62 7.76 -4.60
C ASN A 144 -6.28 8.22 -4.00
N GLY A 145 -5.40 8.79 -4.83
CA GLY A 145 -4.08 9.29 -4.43
C GLY A 145 -3.05 8.19 -4.15
N THR A 146 -3.29 6.95 -4.58
CA THR A 146 -2.33 5.86 -4.42
C THR A 146 -1.44 5.69 -5.65
N ILE A 147 -0.28 5.05 -5.46
CA ILE A 147 0.63 4.71 -6.56
C ILE A 147 -0.07 3.85 -7.63
N VAL A 148 -0.96 2.96 -7.22
CA VAL A 148 -1.75 2.11 -8.13
C VAL A 148 -2.63 2.95 -9.05
N GLN A 149 -3.32 3.95 -8.50
CA GLN A 149 -4.10 4.89 -9.31
C GLN A 149 -3.19 5.69 -10.26
N LEU A 150 -2.11 6.28 -9.73
CA LEU A 150 -1.23 7.12 -10.55
C LEU A 150 -0.54 6.34 -11.67
N THR A 151 -0.20 5.07 -11.45
CA THR A 151 0.33 4.18 -12.49
C THR A 151 -0.70 3.99 -13.61
N ALA A 152 -1.96 3.73 -13.27
CA ALA A 152 -3.02 3.60 -14.25
C ALA A 152 -3.29 4.92 -15.00
N GLU A 153 -3.33 6.05 -14.29
CA GLU A 153 -3.53 7.36 -14.92
C GLU A 153 -2.38 7.74 -15.85
N LEU A 154 -1.12 7.45 -15.47
CA LEU A 154 0.03 7.65 -16.34
C LEU A 154 -0.07 6.78 -17.60
N PHE A 155 -0.41 5.49 -17.45
CA PHE A 155 -0.63 4.59 -18.58
C PHE A 155 -1.73 5.08 -19.51
N LYS A 156 -2.87 5.51 -18.96
CA LYS A 156 -3.98 6.11 -19.73
C LYS A 156 -3.53 7.36 -20.50
N SER A 157 -2.79 8.24 -19.84
CA SER A 157 -2.28 9.46 -20.45
C SER A 157 -1.32 9.17 -21.60
N GLN A 158 -0.34 8.29 -21.39
CA GLN A 158 0.65 7.94 -22.42
C GLN A 158 0.03 7.21 -23.62
N ALA A 159 -0.97 6.37 -23.39
CA ALA A 159 -1.64 5.61 -24.46
C ALA A 159 -2.86 6.35 -25.05
N ASN A 160 -3.21 7.54 -24.54
CA ASN A 160 -4.39 8.30 -24.89
C ASN A 160 -5.69 7.45 -24.80
N LEU A 161 -5.98 6.96 -23.57
CA LEU A 161 -7.10 6.07 -23.31
C LEU A 161 -8.12 6.71 -22.38
N PHE A 162 -9.41 6.39 -22.62
CA PHE A 162 -10.49 6.70 -21.70
C PHE A 162 -10.98 5.42 -21.02
N VAL A 163 -10.53 5.18 -19.78
CA VAL A 163 -10.85 4.02 -18.94
C VAL A 163 -11.34 4.53 -17.59
N VAL A 164 -12.41 3.95 -17.07
CA VAL A 164 -13.11 4.43 -15.86
C VAL A 164 -12.40 3.93 -14.61
N HIS A 165 -12.20 4.82 -13.64
CA HIS A 165 -11.59 4.46 -12.34
C HIS A 165 -12.59 3.87 -11.37
N ILE A 166 -12.26 2.72 -10.75
CA ILE A 166 -13.01 2.11 -9.64
C ILE A 166 -12.09 2.02 -8.41
N PRO A 167 -12.25 2.91 -7.41
CA PRO A 167 -11.42 2.90 -6.21
C PRO A 167 -11.88 1.82 -5.21
N TYR A 168 -10.92 1.05 -4.69
CA TYR A 168 -11.10 0.13 -3.56
C TYR A 168 -10.34 0.63 -2.33
N LYS A 169 -10.61 0.07 -1.15
CA LYS A 169 -9.84 0.39 0.07
C LYS A 169 -8.48 -0.33 0.14
N GLY A 170 -8.05 -0.94 -0.99
CA GLY A 170 -6.81 -1.70 -1.18
C GLY A 170 -6.98 -2.73 -2.28
N THR A 171 -5.89 -3.10 -2.97
CA THR A 171 -5.93 -3.98 -4.16
C THR A 171 -6.44 -5.39 -3.84
N ALA A 172 -6.15 -5.92 -2.64
CA ALA A 172 -6.67 -7.22 -2.21
C ALA A 172 -8.21 -7.32 -2.34
N LEU A 173 -8.94 -6.21 -2.15
CA LEU A 173 -10.39 -6.16 -2.30
C LEU A 173 -10.85 -6.08 -3.75
N ALA A 174 -9.97 -5.69 -4.67
CA ALA A 174 -10.27 -5.63 -6.11
C ALA A 174 -10.03 -6.97 -6.82
N ILE A 175 -9.20 -7.85 -6.26
CA ILE A 175 -8.83 -9.13 -6.91
C ILE A 175 -10.05 -10.01 -7.25
N PRO A 176 -11.04 -10.22 -6.36
CA PRO A 176 -12.23 -11.01 -6.73
C PRO A 176 -12.99 -10.42 -7.93
N ASP A 177 -13.09 -9.09 -8.02
CA ASP A 177 -13.76 -8.42 -9.12
C ASP A 177 -12.93 -8.45 -10.41
N LEU A 178 -11.60 -8.41 -10.31
CA LEU A 178 -10.72 -8.65 -11.46
C LEU A 178 -10.86 -10.08 -11.98
N VAL A 179 -10.78 -11.09 -11.10
CA VAL A 179 -10.88 -12.50 -11.49
C VAL A 179 -12.24 -12.81 -12.12
N SER A 180 -13.32 -12.21 -11.63
CA SER A 180 -14.67 -12.38 -12.19
C SER A 180 -14.93 -11.58 -13.48
N GLY A 181 -14.01 -10.71 -13.90
CA GLY A 181 -14.14 -9.86 -15.07
C GLY A 181 -15.03 -8.62 -14.89
N LYS A 182 -15.36 -8.26 -13.64
CA LYS A 182 -16.04 -6.98 -13.33
C LYS A 182 -15.08 -5.79 -13.41
N VAL A 183 -13.80 -6.05 -13.19
CA VAL A 183 -12.69 -5.12 -13.38
C VAL A 183 -11.89 -5.58 -14.58
N ASP A 184 -11.60 -4.67 -15.53
CA ASP A 184 -10.93 -4.99 -16.78
C ASP A 184 -9.42 -4.95 -16.68
N VAL A 185 -8.87 -4.15 -15.76
CA VAL A 185 -7.42 -4.04 -15.52
C VAL A 185 -7.11 -3.55 -14.11
N LEU A 186 -6.00 -4.04 -13.57
CA LEU A 186 -5.40 -3.60 -12.32
C LEU A 186 -3.89 -3.49 -12.50
N PHE A 187 -3.31 -2.40 -12.03
CA PHE A 187 -1.86 -2.28 -11.88
C PHE A 187 -1.52 -2.53 -10.42
N ASP A 188 -0.79 -3.59 -10.12
CA ASP A 188 -0.45 -3.88 -8.72
C ASP A 188 1.00 -4.36 -8.59
N SER A 189 1.48 -4.40 -7.36
CA SER A 189 2.82 -4.85 -7.05
C SER A 189 2.86 -6.37 -6.91
N LEU A 190 3.92 -7.02 -7.41
CA LEU A 190 4.23 -8.39 -7.03
C LEU A 190 4.80 -8.40 -5.60
N PRO A 191 4.42 -9.34 -4.73
CA PRO A 191 3.47 -10.46 -4.88
C PRO A 191 2.08 -10.06 -4.39
N THR A 192 1.07 -10.23 -5.21
CA THR A 192 -0.35 -10.17 -4.82
C THR A 192 -1.08 -11.38 -5.32
#